data_744dc735bea24b8d5c51f682ceb811b8
#
_entry.id   744dc735bea24b8d5c51f682ceb811b8
#
_cell.length_a   1.000
_cell.length_b   1.000
_cell.length_c   1.000
_cell.angle_alpha   90.00
_cell.angle_beta   90.00
_cell.angle_gamma   90.00
#
_symmetry.space_group_name_H-M   'P 1'
#
loop_
_entity.id
_entity.type
_entity.pdbx_description
1 polymer ?
#
loop_
_entity_poly.entity_id
_entity_poly.type
_entity_poly.pdbx_seq_one_letter_code
_entity_poly.pdbx_strand_id
1 'polypeptide(L)'
;ARLGEDELTAIRRGVLGFIFQKFHLLPTLSVRENVELPLLFLHRQPDERKTAEILEKVGLQDRAGHLPRELSGGQMQRVAIARALITDPLLLIADEPTGNLDKANGEAIFAIFRALVKEQGMTILVTTHNTSLGSLSDRVITLEDGRIASEERNQH
;
A
#
# COMPACT_ATOMS: atom_id res chain seq x y z
N ALA A 1 -6.82 -4.89 -26.15
CA ALA A 1 -8.20 -4.48 -25.87
C ALA A 1 -8.13 -3.06 -25.29
N ARG A 2 -8.93 -2.11 -25.81
CA ARG A 2 -9.08 -0.79 -25.21
C ARG A 2 -10.28 -0.87 -24.27
N LEU A 3 -10.02 -0.82 -22.98
CA LEU A 3 -11.05 -0.72 -21.96
C LEU A 3 -11.70 0.67 -22.00
N GLY A 4 -12.99 0.75 -21.80
CA GLY A 4 -13.69 2.03 -21.63
C GLY A 4 -13.37 2.68 -20.28
N GLU A 5 -13.63 4.00 -20.15
CA GLU A 5 -13.40 4.75 -18.92
C GLU A 5 -14.11 4.15 -17.71
N ASP A 6 -15.33 3.65 -17.89
CA ASP A 6 -16.13 3.02 -16.82
C ASP A 6 -15.52 1.67 -16.38
N GLU A 7 -15.00 0.87 -17.32
CA GLU A 7 -14.32 -0.39 -17.03
C GLU A 7 -13.00 -0.14 -16.29
N LEU A 8 -12.22 0.87 -16.70
CA LEU A 8 -11.02 1.29 -16.00
C LEU A 8 -11.32 1.77 -14.58
N THR A 9 -12.41 2.50 -14.40
CA THR A 9 -12.86 2.97 -13.09
C THR A 9 -13.29 1.82 -12.20
N ALA A 10 -14.00 0.82 -12.73
CA ALA A 10 -14.39 -0.38 -11.99
C ALA A 10 -13.17 -1.20 -11.54
N ILE A 11 -12.17 -1.38 -12.42
CA ILE A 11 -10.91 -2.05 -12.10
C ILE A 11 -10.16 -1.29 -10.99
N ARG A 12 -10.02 0.03 -11.11
CA ARG A 12 -9.36 0.85 -10.09
C ARG A 12 -10.04 0.77 -8.72
N ARG A 13 -11.36 0.65 -8.68
CA ARG A 13 -12.13 0.61 -7.44
C ARG A 13 -12.09 -0.73 -6.71
N GLY A 14 -12.04 -1.86 -7.43
CA GLY A 14 -12.24 -3.17 -6.85
C GLY A 14 -11.06 -4.13 -6.95
N VAL A 15 -10.07 -3.84 -7.83
CA VAL A 15 -8.97 -4.75 -8.14
C VAL A 15 -7.62 -4.21 -7.71
N LEU A 16 -7.47 -2.88 -7.69
CA LEU A 16 -6.20 -2.23 -7.42
C LEU A 16 -6.22 -1.49 -6.10
N GLY A 17 -5.18 -1.69 -5.28
CA GLY A 17 -4.85 -0.85 -4.14
C GLY A 17 -3.72 0.10 -4.49
N PHE A 18 -3.84 1.37 -4.11
CA PHE A 18 -2.81 2.38 -4.36
C PHE A 18 -2.22 2.90 -3.06
N ILE A 19 -0.89 2.98 -3.04
CA ILE A 19 -0.09 3.54 -1.95
C ILE A 19 0.80 4.61 -2.56
N PHE A 20 0.76 5.82 -2.04
CA PHE A 20 1.51 6.97 -2.56
C PHE A 20 2.59 7.41 -1.58
N GLN A 21 3.60 8.11 -2.08
CA GLN A 21 4.64 8.75 -1.28
C GLN A 21 4.08 9.73 -0.25
N LYS A 22 3.09 10.55 -0.65
CA LYS A 22 2.27 11.36 0.26
C LYS A 22 1.12 10.49 0.74
N PHE A 23 0.97 10.35 2.03
CA PHE A 23 0.04 9.41 2.66
C PHE A 23 -1.44 9.65 2.30
N HIS A 24 -1.79 10.90 1.93
CA HIS A 24 -3.15 11.34 1.57
C HIS A 24 -4.20 10.90 2.60
N LEU A 25 -3.87 11.02 3.88
CA LEU A 25 -4.82 10.79 4.96
C LEU A 25 -5.68 12.04 5.16
N LEU A 26 -6.95 11.83 5.45
CA LEU A 26 -7.85 12.91 5.87
C LEU A 26 -7.54 13.27 7.33
N PRO A 27 -7.10 14.51 7.62
CA PRO A 27 -6.59 14.88 8.93
C PRO A 27 -7.66 14.92 10.02
N THR A 28 -8.93 15.01 9.64
CA THR A 28 -10.09 15.03 10.53
C THR A 28 -10.63 13.65 10.87
N LEU A 29 -10.19 12.61 10.17
CA LEU A 29 -10.61 11.24 10.38
C LEU A 29 -9.56 10.49 11.20
N SER A 30 -10.02 9.60 12.08
CA SER A 30 -9.18 8.66 12.81
C SER A 30 -8.47 7.68 11.87
N VAL A 31 -7.51 6.92 12.40
CA VAL A 31 -6.85 5.83 11.68
C VAL A 31 -7.87 4.85 11.11
N ARG A 32 -8.81 4.38 11.94
CA ARG A 32 -9.89 3.47 11.52
C ARG A 32 -10.68 4.05 10.35
N GLU A 33 -11.18 5.27 10.50
CA GLU A 33 -12.01 5.92 9.49
C GLU A 33 -11.24 6.17 8.18
N ASN A 34 -9.95 6.52 8.25
CA ASN A 34 -9.09 6.63 7.07
C ASN A 34 -8.94 5.28 6.35
N VAL A 35 -8.79 4.18 7.09
CA VAL A 35 -8.69 2.82 6.52
C VAL A 35 -10.00 2.40 5.86
N GLU A 36 -11.13 2.69 6.48
CA GLU A 36 -12.46 2.30 6.01
C GLU A 36 -13.01 3.18 4.87
N LEU A 37 -12.39 4.34 4.65
CA LEU A 37 -12.84 5.34 3.65
C LEU A 37 -13.12 4.76 2.25
N PRO A 38 -12.29 3.86 1.67
CA PRO A 38 -12.58 3.28 0.35
C PRO A 38 -13.88 2.48 0.29
N LEU A 39 -14.33 1.90 1.40
CA LEU A 39 -15.56 1.12 1.46
C LEU A 39 -16.80 1.99 1.20
N LEU A 40 -16.76 3.27 1.62
CA LEU A 40 -17.84 4.23 1.36
C LEU A 40 -18.05 4.44 -0.14
N PHE A 41 -16.96 4.55 -0.91
CA PHE A 41 -17.03 4.71 -2.37
C PHE A 41 -17.49 3.45 -3.10
N LEU A 42 -17.38 2.29 -2.43
CA LEU A 42 -17.87 1.01 -2.93
C LEU A 42 -19.28 0.69 -2.42
N HIS A 43 -19.92 1.58 -1.66
CA HIS A 43 -21.19 1.36 -0.98
C HIS A 43 -21.20 0.07 -0.12
N ARG A 44 -20.04 -0.27 0.48
CA ARG A 44 -19.87 -1.39 1.40
C ARG A 44 -19.86 -0.89 2.83
N GLN A 45 -20.48 -1.68 3.72
CA GLN A 45 -20.39 -1.41 5.16
C GLN A 45 -19.02 -1.88 5.68
N PRO A 46 -18.38 -1.11 6.58
CA PRO A 46 -17.20 -1.57 7.28
C PRO A 46 -17.48 -2.85 8.09
N ASP A 47 -16.55 -3.79 8.04
CA ASP A 47 -16.50 -4.93 8.94
C ASP A 47 -15.45 -4.65 10.01
N GLU A 48 -15.89 -4.49 11.24
CA GLU A 48 -15.03 -4.13 12.38
C GLU A 48 -13.92 -5.16 12.62
N ARG A 49 -14.23 -6.45 12.46
CA ARG A 49 -13.26 -7.53 12.61
C ARG A 49 -12.18 -7.44 11.51
N LYS A 50 -12.59 -7.25 10.27
CA LYS A 50 -11.66 -7.10 9.14
C LYS A 50 -10.77 -5.88 9.31
N THR A 51 -11.33 -4.75 9.72
CA THR A 51 -10.55 -3.54 9.99
C THR A 51 -9.52 -3.80 11.09
N ALA A 52 -9.90 -4.46 12.18
CA ALA A 52 -8.98 -4.80 13.26
C ALA A 52 -7.84 -5.73 12.80
N GLU A 53 -8.16 -6.77 12.03
CA GLU A 53 -7.17 -7.72 11.46
C GLU A 53 -6.17 -6.99 10.53
N ILE A 54 -6.64 -6.04 9.72
CA ILE A 54 -5.75 -5.26 8.84
C ILE A 54 -4.87 -4.31 9.66
N LEU A 55 -5.41 -3.64 10.67
CA LEU A 55 -4.63 -2.78 11.55
C LEU A 55 -3.56 -3.56 12.31
N GLU A 56 -3.85 -4.78 12.74
CA GLU A 56 -2.88 -5.67 13.37
C GLU A 56 -1.74 -6.04 12.40
N LYS A 57 -2.07 -6.41 11.16
CA LYS A 57 -1.06 -6.73 10.11
C LYS A 57 -0.07 -5.61 9.86
N VAL A 58 -0.50 -4.36 9.98
CA VAL A 58 0.38 -3.20 9.83
C VAL A 58 0.93 -2.65 11.15
N GLY A 59 0.63 -3.31 12.30
CA GLY A 59 1.10 -2.94 13.63
C GLY A 59 0.52 -1.62 14.15
N LEU A 60 -0.78 -1.39 13.92
CA LEU A 60 -1.51 -0.17 14.33
C LEU A 60 -2.78 -0.48 15.15
N GLN A 61 -2.93 -1.69 15.69
CA GLN A 61 -4.11 -2.10 16.46
C GLN A 61 -4.41 -1.14 17.62
N ASP A 62 -3.37 -0.64 18.31
CA ASP A 62 -3.50 0.27 19.46
C ASP A 62 -3.65 1.74 19.04
N ARG A 63 -3.74 2.02 17.75
CA ARG A 63 -3.80 3.38 17.18
C ARG A 63 -5.09 3.66 16.42
N ALA A 64 -6.05 2.74 16.40
CA ALA A 64 -7.27 2.84 15.62
C ALA A 64 -8.05 4.15 15.81
N GLY A 65 -8.08 4.71 17.02
CA GLY A 65 -8.76 5.96 17.36
C GLY A 65 -7.91 7.22 17.19
N HIS A 66 -6.60 7.13 16.88
CA HIS A 66 -5.72 8.30 16.75
C HIS A 66 -6.00 9.06 15.47
N LEU A 67 -5.73 10.37 15.50
CA LEU A 67 -5.75 11.23 14.31
C LEU A 67 -4.38 11.24 13.63
N PRO A 68 -4.29 11.53 12.32
CA PRO A 68 -3.01 11.58 11.59
C PRO A 68 -1.93 12.45 12.24
N ARG A 69 -2.30 13.56 12.87
CA ARG A 69 -1.36 14.47 13.58
C ARG A 69 -0.67 13.84 14.79
N GLU A 70 -1.19 12.72 15.29
CA GLU A 70 -0.67 11.98 16.45
C GLU A 70 0.25 10.83 16.04
N LEU A 71 0.51 10.68 14.73
CA LEU A 71 1.26 9.59 14.14
C LEU A 71 2.60 10.07 13.58
N SER A 72 3.61 9.19 13.66
CA SER A 72 4.85 9.35 12.90
C SER A 72 4.64 9.14 11.40
N GLY A 73 5.59 9.59 10.55
CA GLY A 73 5.54 9.36 9.11
C GLY A 73 5.41 7.89 8.73
N GLY A 74 6.16 7.01 9.40
CA GLY A 74 6.07 5.56 9.19
C GLY A 74 4.71 4.99 9.59
N GLN A 75 4.11 5.50 10.68
CA GLN A 75 2.75 5.10 11.07
C GLN A 75 1.71 5.59 10.07
N MET A 76 1.81 6.82 9.57
CA MET A 76 0.92 7.34 8.52
C MET A 76 1.01 6.51 7.24
N GLN A 77 2.20 6.07 6.85
CA GLN A 77 2.37 5.18 5.70
C GLN A 77 1.72 3.81 5.93
N ARG A 78 1.82 3.26 7.14
CA ARG A 78 1.12 2.01 7.50
C ARG A 78 -0.40 2.16 7.45
N VAL A 79 -0.95 3.32 7.82
CA VAL A 79 -2.39 3.63 7.61
C VAL A 79 -2.73 3.63 6.13
N ALA A 80 -1.90 4.25 5.28
CA ALA A 80 -2.12 4.25 3.82
C ALA A 80 -2.09 2.83 3.22
N ILE A 81 -1.20 1.96 3.72
CA ILE A 81 -1.16 0.54 3.34
C ILE A 81 -2.45 -0.17 3.80
N ALA A 82 -2.85 -0.02 5.05
CA ALA A 82 -4.07 -0.62 5.59
C ALA A 82 -5.31 -0.18 4.79
N ARG A 83 -5.39 1.11 4.43
CA ARG A 83 -6.44 1.65 3.56
C ARG A 83 -6.45 1.01 2.18
N ALA A 84 -5.28 0.73 1.60
CA ALA A 84 -5.20 0.07 0.31
C ALA A 84 -5.64 -1.41 0.37
N LEU A 85 -5.47 -2.06 1.53
CA LEU A 85 -5.82 -3.47 1.76
C LEU A 85 -7.31 -3.72 2.04
N ILE A 86 -8.05 -2.72 2.54
CA ILE A 86 -9.41 -2.93 3.05
C ILE A 86 -10.40 -3.41 1.99
N THR A 87 -10.12 -3.14 0.71
CA THR A 87 -10.96 -3.54 -0.43
C THR A 87 -10.65 -4.91 -0.99
N ASP A 88 -9.69 -5.66 -0.41
CA ASP A 88 -9.16 -6.94 -0.91
C ASP A 88 -8.62 -6.85 -2.34
N PRO A 89 -7.65 -5.96 -2.61
CA PRO A 89 -7.15 -5.78 -3.96
C PRO A 89 -6.35 -7.01 -4.43
N LEU A 90 -6.39 -7.31 -5.73
CA LEU A 90 -5.56 -8.34 -6.35
C LEU A 90 -4.11 -7.85 -6.60
N LEU A 91 -3.93 -6.55 -6.74
CA LEU A 91 -2.64 -5.91 -6.99
C LEU A 91 -2.51 -4.64 -6.16
N LEU A 92 -1.42 -4.52 -5.41
CA LEU A 92 -1.01 -3.25 -4.81
C LEU A 92 -0.01 -2.54 -5.72
N ILE A 93 -0.24 -1.25 -5.95
CA ILE A 93 0.68 -0.36 -6.65
C ILE A 93 1.17 0.66 -5.63
N ALA A 94 2.47 0.64 -5.35
CA ALA A 94 3.11 1.54 -4.39
C ALA A 94 4.08 2.47 -5.12
N ASP A 95 3.73 3.75 -5.16
CA ASP A 95 4.53 4.79 -5.81
C ASP A 95 5.38 5.51 -4.77
N GLU A 96 6.71 5.28 -4.81
CA GLU A 96 7.70 5.81 -3.88
C GLU A 96 7.28 5.65 -2.39
N PRO A 97 6.85 4.46 -1.93
CA PRO A 97 6.18 4.29 -0.64
C PRO A 97 7.07 4.60 0.57
N THR A 98 8.38 4.74 0.36
CA THR A 98 9.36 5.03 1.42
C THR A 98 10.10 6.35 1.21
N GLY A 99 9.75 7.12 0.17
CA GLY A 99 10.47 8.34 -0.22
C GLY A 99 10.48 9.47 0.85
N ASN A 100 9.52 9.46 1.78
CA ASN A 100 9.42 10.42 2.88
C ASN A 100 9.79 9.81 4.25
N LEU A 101 10.41 8.62 4.27
CA LEU A 101 10.72 7.88 5.49
C LEU A 101 12.23 7.76 5.68
N ASP A 102 12.66 7.67 6.95
CA ASP A 102 14.00 7.24 7.27
C ASP A 102 14.20 5.76 6.92
N LYS A 103 15.46 5.31 6.93
CA LYS A 103 15.84 3.97 6.54
C LYS A 103 15.11 2.88 7.34
N ALA A 104 15.02 3.02 8.66
CA ALA A 104 14.40 2.02 9.54
C ALA A 104 12.90 1.87 9.27
N ASN A 105 12.19 3.00 9.09
CA ASN A 105 10.78 2.98 8.71
C ASN A 105 10.59 2.43 7.29
N GLY A 106 11.48 2.74 6.34
CA GLY A 106 11.45 2.18 4.99
C GLY A 106 11.58 0.65 5.00
N GLU A 107 12.56 0.11 5.72
CA GLU A 107 12.73 -1.34 5.89
C GLU A 107 11.51 -2.00 6.53
N ALA A 108 10.89 -1.36 7.52
CA ALA A 108 9.67 -1.85 8.15
C ALA A 108 8.47 -1.90 7.18
N ILE A 109 8.34 -0.94 6.27
CA ILE A 109 7.32 -0.97 5.20
C ILE A 109 7.56 -2.15 4.25
N PHE A 110 8.80 -2.38 3.82
CA PHE A 110 9.14 -3.52 2.96
C PHE A 110 8.92 -4.86 3.66
N ALA A 111 9.17 -4.95 4.98
CA ALA A 111 8.84 -6.14 5.75
C ALA A 111 7.34 -6.46 5.71
N ILE A 112 6.47 -5.43 5.81
CA ILE A 112 5.02 -5.60 5.64
C ILE A 112 4.69 -6.12 4.23
N PHE A 113 5.28 -5.53 3.18
CA PHE A 113 5.05 -6.00 1.81
C PHE A 113 5.46 -7.46 1.61
N ARG A 114 6.62 -7.86 2.13
CA ARG A 114 7.07 -9.27 2.07
C ARG A 114 6.13 -10.22 2.81
N ALA A 115 5.63 -9.84 3.97
CA ALA A 115 4.64 -10.63 4.69
C ALA A 115 3.35 -10.81 3.87
N LEU A 116 2.83 -9.74 3.26
CA LEU A 116 1.65 -9.80 2.39
C LEU A 116 1.85 -10.72 1.18
N VAL A 117 3.01 -10.64 0.52
CA VAL A 117 3.34 -11.53 -0.60
C VAL A 117 3.42 -12.98 -0.14
N LYS A 118 4.17 -13.27 0.94
CA LYS A 118 4.43 -14.62 1.42
C LYS A 118 3.18 -15.30 1.99
N GLU A 119 2.38 -14.57 2.77
CA GLU A 119 1.27 -15.13 3.53
C GLU A 119 -0.05 -15.11 2.76
N GLN A 120 -0.23 -14.15 1.86
CA GLN A 120 -1.48 -13.94 1.14
C GLN A 120 -1.36 -14.14 -0.39
N GLY A 121 -0.16 -14.41 -0.90
CA GLY A 121 0.08 -14.54 -2.34
C GLY A 121 -0.17 -13.24 -3.11
N MET A 122 -0.09 -12.08 -2.44
CA MET A 122 -0.41 -10.79 -3.03
C MET A 122 0.65 -10.38 -4.05
N THR A 123 0.24 -9.79 -5.14
CA THR A 123 1.15 -9.13 -6.08
C THR A 123 1.32 -7.68 -5.70
N ILE A 124 2.57 -7.21 -5.59
CA ILE A 124 2.89 -5.82 -5.24
C ILE A 124 3.85 -5.26 -6.28
N LEU A 125 3.46 -4.16 -6.92
CA LEU A 125 4.32 -3.38 -7.82
C LEU A 125 4.79 -2.14 -7.07
N VAL A 126 6.11 -1.99 -6.90
CA VAL A 126 6.71 -0.83 -6.25
C VAL A 126 7.49 -0.03 -7.27
N THR A 127 7.25 1.27 -7.38
CA THR A 127 8.15 2.20 -8.06
C THR A 127 9.03 2.88 -7.02
N THR A 128 10.33 2.92 -7.25
CA THR A 128 11.28 3.58 -6.36
C THR A 128 12.58 3.92 -7.08
N HIS A 129 13.20 5.01 -6.67
CA HIS A 129 14.56 5.37 -7.07
C HIS A 129 15.62 4.78 -6.10
N ASN A 130 15.20 4.13 -5.02
CA ASN A 130 16.11 3.50 -4.05
C ASN A 130 16.46 2.08 -4.48
N THR A 131 17.59 1.93 -5.18
CA THR A 131 18.07 0.65 -5.71
C THR A 131 18.38 -0.38 -4.62
N SER A 132 18.68 0.05 -3.37
CA SER A 132 18.95 -0.87 -2.26
C SER A 132 17.73 -1.72 -1.88
N LEU A 133 16.53 -1.30 -2.24
CA LEU A 133 15.30 -2.04 -2.00
C LEU A 133 15.04 -3.12 -3.08
N GLY A 134 15.72 -3.05 -4.22
CA GLY A 134 15.61 -4.02 -5.30
C GLY A 134 15.95 -5.45 -4.86
N SER A 135 16.96 -5.61 -4.02
CA SER A 135 17.36 -6.93 -3.47
C SER A 135 16.28 -7.58 -2.58
N LEU A 136 15.27 -6.82 -2.16
CA LEU A 136 14.14 -7.32 -1.34
C LEU A 136 12.95 -7.77 -2.19
N SER A 137 13.01 -7.58 -3.51
CA SER A 137 11.94 -7.89 -4.47
C SER A 137 12.27 -9.15 -5.25
N ASP A 138 11.27 -9.92 -5.69
CA ASP A 138 11.45 -11.12 -6.52
C ASP A 138 11.93 -10.76 -7.94
N ARG A 139 11.55 -9.57 -8.41
CA ARG A 139 11.87 -9.07 -9.76
C ARG A 139 12.11 -7.58 -9.73
N VAL A 140 13.18 -7.14 -10.38
CA VAL A 140 13.53 -5.74 -10.55
C VAL A 140 13.52 -5.41 -12.05
N ILE A 141 12.83 -4.34 -12.41
CA ILE A 141 12.83 -3.80 -13.78
C ILE A 141 13.38 -2.38 -13.71
N THR A 142 14.50 -2.14 -14.38
CA THR A 142 15.10 -0.80 -14.47
C THR A 142 14.57 -0.11 -15.71
N LEU A 143 14.08 1.13 -15.53
CA LEU A 143 13.59 1.98 -16.60
C LEU A 143 14.57 3.14 -16.82
N GLU A 144 14.97 3.37 -18.08
CA GLU A 144 15.75 4.53 -18.52
C GLU A 144 15.08 5.13 -19.75
N ASP A 145 14.88 6.43 -19.75
CA ASP A 145 14.23 7.18 -20.87
C ASP A 145 12.90 6.55 -21.34
N GLY A 146 12.10 6.02 -20.40
CA GLY A 146 10.80 5.40 -20.70
C GLY A 146 10.90 4.01 -21.36
N ARG A 147 12.09 3.38 -21.34
CA ARG A 147 12.33 2.03 -21.87
C ARG A 147 12.88 1.11 -20.79
N ILE A 148 12.64 -0.18 -20.93
CA ILE A 148 13.25 -1.19 -20.07
C ILE A 148 14.73 -1.29 -20.44
N ALA A 149 15.61 -0.91 -19.48
CA ALA A 149 17.06 -1.02 -19.61
C ALA A 149 17.55 -2.39 -19.14
N SER A 150 17.02 -2.90 -18.02
CA SER A 150 17.36 -4.23 -17.51
C SER A 150 16.19 -4.88 -16.78
N GLU A 151 16.25 -6.19 -16.67
CA GLU A 151 15.35 -7.02 -15.87
C GLU A 151 16.19 -8.05 -15.09
N GLU A 152 16.02 -8.09 -13.78
CA GLU A 152 16.70 -9.01 -12.88
C GLU A 152 15.65 -9.78 -12.07
N ARG A 153 15.92 -11.07 -11.79
CA ARG A 153 15.11 -11.91 -10.90
C ARG A 153 15.97 -12.36 -9.74
N ASN A 154 15.50 -12.07 -8.54
CA ASN A 154 16.14 -12.55 -7.32
C ASN A 154 15.54 -13.92 -6.95
N GLN A 155 16.38 -14.85 -6.52
CA GLN A 155 15.94 -16.13 -5.95
C GLN A 155 15.92 -15.95 -4.43
N HIS A 156 14.75 -16.04 -3.82
CA HIS A 156 14.57 -15.99 -2.36
C HIS A 156 14.12 -17.33 -1.81
#